data_ff60b4bb89550f9af8ae8d719b0dc32c
#
_entry.id   ff60b4bb89550f9af8ae8d719b0dc32c
#
_cell.length_a   1.000
_cell.length_b   1.000
_cell.length_c   1.000
_cell.angle_alpha   90.00
_cell.angle_beta   90.00
_cell.angle_gamma   90.00
#
_symmetry.space_group_name_H-M   'P 1'
#
loop_
_entity.id
_entity.type
_entity.pdbx_description
1 polymer ?
#
loop_
_entity_poly.entity_id
_entity_poly.type
_entity_poly.pdbx_seq_one_letter_code
_entity_poly.pdbx_strand_id
1 'polypeptide(L)'
;EESISILSSGRPLTVWPEGTVTRDPFRWPMSLKPGLGYIALEASRRLGYEIPLYCAVTWGAASINHFWPWPRKNVVMCFDCSLPYGDLLKDADSWGAQPPKGLIMELVNRVRQRMENIMAEIRGDQPPEEGMWDYRTMSRVPRPELGIDVSLDALPDDGAPLR
;
A
#
# COMPACT_ATOMS: atom_id res chain seq x y z
N GLU A 1 7.53 -13.13 11.85
CA GLU A 1 8.43 -14.17 11.36
C GLU A 1 7.78 -15.05 10.28
N GLU A 2 6.55 -15.52 10.46
CA GLU A 2 5.85 -16.38 9.50
C GLU A 2 5.73 -15.74 8.10
N SER A 3 5.29 -14.47 8.03
CA SER A 3 5.19 -13.73 6.77
C SER A 3 6.50 -13.62 6.01
N ILE A 4 7.60 -13.40 6.73
CA ILE A 4 8.94 -13.33 6.14
C ILE A 4 9.37 -14.70 5.62
N SER A 5 9.08 -15.77 6.37
CA SER A 5 9.35 -17.15 5.94
C SER A 5 8.60 -17.51 4.66
N ILE A 6 7.33 -17.08 4.53
CA ILE A 6 6.53 -17.27 3.30
C ILE A 6 7.22 -16.59 2.10
N LEU A 7 7.59 -15.33 2.24
CA LEU A 7 8.27 -14.57 1.18
C LEU A 7 9.64 -15.19 0.84
N SER A 8 10.41 -15.60 1.85
CA SER A 8 11.72 -16.26 1.66
C SER A 8 11.61 -17.60 0.93
N SER A 9 10.45 -18.25 0.97
CA SER A 9 10.19 -19.48 0.20
C SER A 9 9.73 -19.23 -1.24
N GLY A 10 9.75 -17.97 -1.71
CA GLY A 10 9.32 -17.57 -3.05
C GLY A 10 7.79 -17.53 -3.24
N ARG A 11 7.03 -17.61 -2.15
CA ARG A 11 5.57 -17.55 -2.23
C ARG A 11 5.07 -16.12 -2.07
N PRO A 12 4.02 -15.71 -2.80
CA PRO A 12 3.42 -14.39 -2.64
C PRO A 12 2.69 -14.28 -1.29
N LEU A 13 2.62 -13.07 -0.77
CA LEU A 13 1.89 -12.72 0.43
C LEU A 13 0.94 -11.57 0.14
N THR A 14 -0.34 -11.74 0.45
CA THR A 14 -1.33 -10.66 0.39
C THR A 14 -1.60 -10.14 1.79
N VAL A 15 -1.58 -8.83 1.95
CA VAL A 15 -1.87 -8.16 3.22
C VAL A 15 -2.91 -7.06 3.02
N TRP A 16 -3.76 -6.86 4.02
CA TRP A 16 -4.66 -5.72 4.12
C TRP A 16 -4.06 -4.72 5.10
N PRO A 17 -3.33 -3.70 4.61
CA PRO A 17 -2.49 -2.87 5.48
C PRO A 17 -3.27 -1.97 6.42
N GLU A 18 -4.52 -1.65 6.12
CA GLU A 18 -5.42 -0.95 7.04
C GLU A 18 -5.79 -1.81 8.27
N GLY A 19 -5.76 -3.14 8.11
CA GLY A 19 -6.11 -4.12 9.14
C GLY A 19 -7.58 -4.14 9.54
N THR A 20 -8.43 -3.43 8.80
CA THR A 20 -9.89 -3.37 8.97
C THR A 20 -10.52 -2.91 7.65
N VAL A 21 -11.84 -3.03 7.53
CA VAL A 21 -12.59 -2.38 6.45
C VAL A 21 -12.51 -0.87 6.65
N THR A 22 -12.33 -0.12 5.56
CA THR A 22 -12.22 1.34 5.65
C THR A 22 -13.40 1.97 6.39
N ARG A 23 -13.09 2.85 7.32
CA ARG A 23 -14.05 3.64 8.12
C ARG A 23 -14.06 5.10 7.72
N ASP A 24 -13.28 5.48 6.70
CA ASP A 24 -13.34 6.82 6.15
C ASP A 24 -14.75 7.07 5.59
N PRO A 25 -15.44 8.13 6.03
CA PRO A 25 -16.77 8.51 5.50
C PRO A 25 -16.79 8.67 3.97
N PHE A 26 -15.67 9.12 3.38
CA PHE A 26 -15.51 9.28 1.94
C PHE A 26 -14.87 8.06 1.26
N ARG A 27 -14.56 7.00 2.03
CA ARG A 27 -14.01 5.72 1.54
C ARG A 27 -12.66 5.85 0.85
N TRP A 28 -11.83 6.78 1.29
CA TRP A 28 -10.43 6.86 0.91
C TRP A 28 -9.56 5.90 1.74
N PRO A 29 -8.38 5.51 1.25
CA PRO A 29 -7.43 4.76 2.05
C PRO A 29 -7.12 5.45 3.37
N MET A 30 -7.16 4.70 4.46
CA MET A 30 -6.87 5.20 5.80
C MET A 30 -5.37 5.15 6.12
N SER A 31 -5.01 5.55 7.33
CA SER A 31 -3.68 5.29 7.88
C SER A 31 -3.40 3.79 7.90
N LEU A 32 -2.25 3.39 7.40
CA LEU A 32 -1.85 1.99 7.30
C LEU A 32 -1.05 1.56 8.54
N LYS A 33 -1.08 0.27 8.83
CA LYS A 33 -0.30 -0.33 9.93
C LYS A 33 1.16 -0.54 9.52
N PRO A 34 2.12 -0.34 10.42
CA PRO A 34 3.55 -0.45 10.12
C PRO A 34 4.01 -1.87 9.74
N GLY A 35 3.20 -2.90 10.03
CA GLY A 35 3.56 -4.30 9.77
C GLY A 35 3.91 -4.59 8.32
N LEU A 36 3.25 -3.95 7.34
CA LEU A 36 3.58 -4.08 5.93
C LEU A 36 5.02 -3.63 5.64
N GLY A 37 5.37 -2.42 6.09
CA GLY A 37 6.72 -1.87 5.87
C GLY A 37 7.79 -2.73 6.54
N TYR A 38 7.54 -3.19 7.77
CA TYR A 38 8.45 -4.12 8.45
C TYR A 38 8.66 -5.41 7.66
N ILE A 39 7.58 -6.05 7.21
CA ILE A 39 7.65 -7.33 6.47
C ILE A 39 8.44 -7.13 5.17
N ALA A 40 8.12 -6.10 4.39
CA ALA A 40 8.76 -5.86 3.10
C ALA A 40 10.27 -5.56 3.26
N LEU A 41 10.62 -4.63 4.14
CA LEU A 41 12.02 -4.24 4.37
C LEU A 41 12.85 -5.39 4.96
N GLU A 42 12.34 -6.09 5.97
CA GLU A 42 13.07 -7.19 6.61
C GLU A 42 13.22 -8.40 5.69
N ALA A 43 12.18 -8.75 4.93
CA ALA A 43 12.29 -9.83 3.96
C ALA A 43 13.25 -9.49 2.83
N SER A 44 13.23 -8.26 2.29
CA SER A 44 14.18 -7.81 1.27
C SER A 44 15.62 -7.83 1.77
N ARG A 45 15.86 -7.37 3.01
CA ARG A 45 17.17 -7.44 3.66
C ARG A 45 17.68 -8.87 3.76
N ARG A 46 16.84 -9.81 4.21
CA ARG A 46 17.24 -11.24 4.36
C ARG A 46 17.50 -11.92 3.02
N LEU A 47 16.80 -11.52 1.97
CA LEU A 47 16.96 -12.09 0.64
C LEU A 47 18.06 -11.43 -0.20
N GLY A 48 18.51 -10.23 0.20
CA GLY A 48 19.51 -9.46 -0.53
C GLY A 48 19.01 -8.79 -1.82
N TYR A 49 17.69 -8.71 -2.01
CA TYR A 49 17.07 -8.01 -3.15
C TYR A 49 15.73 -7.40 -2.76
N GLU A 50 15.30 -6.39 -3.51
CA GLU A 50 14.00 -5.76 -3.34
C GLU A 50 12.88 -6.71 -3.75
N ILE A 51 12.00 -7.07 -2.79
CA ILE A 51 10.83 -7.88 -3.08
C ILE A 51 9.78 -7.02 -3.79
N PRO A 52 9.25 -7.46 -4.96
CA PRO A 52 8.21 -6.69 -5.66
C PRO A 52 6.98 -6.44 -4.77
N LEU A 53 6.57 -5.18 -4.65
CA LEU A 53 5.45 -4.73 -3.85
C LEU A 53 4.37 -4.14 -4.76
N TYR A 54 3.23 -4.82 -4.87
CA TYR A 54 2.12 -4.41 -5.71
C TYR A 54 0.98 -3.86 -4.87
N CYS A 55 0.39 -2.73 -5.30
CA CYS A 55 -0.80 -2.19 -4.69
C CYS A 55 -2.05 -2.69 -5.41
N ALA A 56 -3.05 -3.11 -4.65
CA ALA A 56 -4.36 -3.46 -5.17
C ALA A 56 -5.44 -2.62 -4.47
N VAL A 57 -6.31 -2.00 -5.25
CA VAL A 57 -7.39 -1.15 -4.75
C VAL A 57 -8.72 -1.62 -5.33
N THR A 58 -9.74 -1.69 -4.49
CA THR A 58 -11.09 -2.08 -4.89
C THR A 58 -12.07 -0.95 -4.62
N TRP A 59 -12.86 -0.57 -5.63
CA TRP A 59 -13.93 0.42 -5.53
C TRP A 59 -15.28 -0.19 -5.86
N GLY A 60 -16.33 0.27 -5.17
CA GLY A 60 -17.71 -0.17 -5.41
C GLY A 60 -18.15 -1.38 -4.59
N ALA A 61 -17.24 -2.15 -3.97
CA ALA A 61 -17.58 -3.34 -3.20
C ALA A 61 -18.52 -3.05 -2.01
N ALA A 62 -18.40 -1.90 -1.37
CA ALA A 62 -19.27 -1.49 -0.26
C ALA A 62 -20.75 -1.27 -0.67
N SER A 63 -21.04 -1.17 -1.95
CA SER A 63 -22.40 -1.04 -2.45
C SER A 63 -23.09 -2.38 -2.73
N ILE A 64 -22.39 -3.50 -2.55
CA ILE A 64 -22.94 -4.84 -2.71
C ILE A 64 -23.80 -5.17 -1.48
N ASN A 65 -25.07 -5.47 -1.70
CA ASN A 65 -25.96 -5.99 -0.66
C ASN A 65 -25.87 -7.51 -0.65
N HIS A 66 -25.44 -8.11 0.45
CA HIS A 66 -25.33 -9.57 0.59
C HIS A 66 -26.68 -10.29 0.56
N PHE A 67 -27.77 -9.62 0.96
CA PHE A 67 -29.10 -10.22 1.01
C PHE A 67 -29.89 -10.05 -0.28
N TRP A 68 -29.55 -9.03 -1.08
CA TRP A 68 -30.27 -8.71 -2.31
C TRP A 68 -29.29 -8.26 -3.39
N PRO A 69 -28.87 -9.17 -4.29
CA PRO A 69 -27.85 -8.87 -5.31
C PRO A 69 -28.34 -7.96 -6.44
N TRP A 70 -29.58 -7.50 -6.39
CA TRP A 70 -30.19 -6.69 -7.43
C TRP A 70 -30.49 -5.26 -6.95
N PRO A 71 -30.27 -4.19 -7.73
CA PRO A 71 -29.66 -4.19 -9.06
C PRO A 71 -28.16 -4.52 -9.03
N ARG A 72 -27.63 -5.02 -10.15
CA ARG A 72 -26.19 -5.31 -10.29
C ARG A 72 -25.37 -4.08 -9.96
N LYS A 73 -24.28 -4.25 -9.25
CA LYS A 73 -23.33 -3.20 -8.88
C LYS A 73 -22.00 -3.41 -9.59
N ASN A 74 -21.42 -2.32 -10.07
CA ASN A 74 -20.10 -2.37 -10.65
C ASN A 74 -19.07 -2.35 -9.52
N VAL A 75 -18.13 -3.29 -9.59
CA VAL A 75 -16.94 -3.32 -8.72
C VAL A 75 -15.73 -3.23 -9.63
N VAL A 76 -14.86 -2.29 -9.33
CA VAL A 76 -13.59 -2.14 -10.02
C VAL A 76 -12.49 -2.60 -9.08
N MET A 77 -11.60 -3.46 -9.56
CA MET A 77 -10.38 -3.84 -8.87
C MET A 77 -9.22 -3.47 -9.78
N CYS A 78 -8.34 -2.62 -9.29
CA CYS A 78 -7.14 -2.21 -9.98
C CYS A 78 -5.93 -2.82 -9.29
N PHE A 79 -5.06 -3.45 -10.07
CA PHE A 79 -3.74 -3.91 -9.67
C PHE A 79 -2.73 -3.02 -10.36
N ASP A 80 -1.80 -2.51 -9.57
CA ASP A 80 -0.75 -1.62 -10.05
C ASP A 80 0.55 -2.38 -10.34
N CYS A 81 1.52 -1.68 -10.97
CA CYS A 81 2.87 -2.16 -11.10
C CYS A 81 3.63 -2.15 -9.76
N SER A 82 4.81 -2.74 -9.71
CA SER A 82 5.61 -2.76 -8.49
C SER A 82 5.99 -1.35 -8.03
N LEU A 83 5.73 -1.04 -6.76
CA LEU A 83 6.18 0.19 -6.11
C LEU A 83 7.66 0.07 -5.75
N PRO A 84 8.56 0.88 -6.32
CA PRO A 84 9.97 0.82 -6.00
C PRO A 84 10.27 1.37 -4.60
N TYR A 85 11.16 0.71 -3.85
CA TYR A 85 11.64 1.15 -2.54
C TYR A 85 13.09 0.74 -2.25
N GLY A 86 13.83 0.37 -3.29
CA GLY A 86 15.25 -0.03 -3.18
C GLY A 86 16.14 1.06 -2.56
N ASP A 87 15.73 2.33 -2.69
CA ASP A 87 16.41 3.45 -2.03
C ASP A 87 16.39 3.34 -0.50
N LEU A 88 15.36 2.70 0.09
CA LEU A 88 15.25 2.46 1.52
C LEU A 88 16.14 1.30 1.99
N LEU A 89 16.65 0.47 1.08
CA LEU A 89 17.48 -0.69 1.37
C LEU A 89 19.00 -0.41 1.31
N LYS A 90 19.41 0.81 0.93
CA LYS A 90 20.84 1.14 0.68
C LYS A 90 21.77 0.77 1.83
N ASP A 91 21.32 0.94 3.07
CA ASP A 91 22.11 0.68 4.27
C ASP A 91 21.57 -0.52 5.07
N ALA A 92 20.87 -1.45 4.40
CA ALA A 92 20.19 -2.56 5.07
C ALA A 92 21.11 -3.44 5.91
N ASP A 93 22.37 -3.60 5.50
CA ASP A 93 23.38 -4.36 6.24
C ASP A 93 23.79 -3.69 7.56
N SER A 94 23.61 -2.37 7.67
CA SER A 94 23.92 -1.60 8.87
C SER A 94 22.77 -1.59 9.90
N TRP A 95 21.59 -2.08 9.53
CA TRP A 95 20.47 -2.12 10.45
C TRP A 95 20.75 -3.09 11.60
N GLY A 96 20.30 -2.75 12.80
CA GLY A 96 20.37 -3.66 13.95
C GLY A 96 19.44 -4.87 13.80
N ALA A 97 18.80 -5.26 14.89
CA ALA A 97 17.90 -6.43 14.89
C ALA A 97 16.65 -6.24 14.01
N GLN A 98 16.29 -4.99 13.67
CA GLN A 98 15.08 -4.65 12.92
C GLN A 98 15.32 -3.43 12.03
N PRO A 99 14.55 -3.28 10.92
CA PRO A 99 14.57 -2.07 10.13
C PRO A 99 14.23 -0.83 10.97
N PRO A 100 14.86 0.32 10.70
CA PRO A 100 14.56 1.58 11.38
C PRO A 100 13.09 1.98 11.24
N LYS A 101 12.48 2.46 12.33
CA LYS A 101 11.06 2.88 12.31
C LYS A 101 10.77 3.95 11.26
N GLY A 102 11.70 4.88 11.03
CA GLY A 102 11.56 5.91 10.00
C GLY A 102 11.37 5.31 8.60
N LEU A 103 12.20 4.33 8.23
CA LEU A 103 12.13 3.65 6.93
C LEU A 103 10.85 2.81 6.81
N ILE A 104 10.44 2.13 7.88
CA ILE A 104 9.17 1.40 7.92
C ILE A 104 8.01 2.35 7.63
N MET A 105 7.95 3.50 8.29
CA MET A 105 6.87 4.46 8.11
C MET A 105 6.94 5.15 6.75
N GLU A 106 8.13 5.42 6.24
CA GLU A 106 8.30 5.96 4.89
C GLU A 106 7.71 5.01 3.85
N LEU A 107 8.06 3.72 3.88
CA LEU A 107 7.50 2.74 2.95
C LEU A 107 5.97 2.63 3.07
N VAL A 108 5.46 2.57 4.29
CA VAL A 108 4.01 2.52 4.55
C VAL A 108 3.29 3.74 3.97
N ASN A 109 3.89 4.92 4.08
CA ASN A 109 3.32 6.15 3.54
C ASN A 109 3.35 6.17 2.00
N ARG A 110 4.41 5.68 1.37
CA ARG A 110 4.49 5.49 -0.09
C ARG A 110 3.38 4.58 -0.59
N VAL A 111 3.18 3.44 0.07
CA VAL A 111 2.08 2.51 -0.26
C VAL A 111 0.72 3.20 -0.12
N ARG A 112 0.49 3.93 0.98
CA ARG A 112 -0.77 4.65 1.20
C ARG A 112 -1.01 5.68 0.10
N GLN A 113 -0.01 6.50 -0.23
CA GLN A 113 -0.14 7.51 -1.29
C GLN A 113 -0.39 6.85 -2.65
N ARG A 114 0.28 5.74 -2.93
CA ARG A 114 0.04 4.98 -4.16
C ARG A 114 -1.40 4.49 -4.24
N MET A 115 -1.94 3.95 -3.16
CA MET A 115 -3.35 3.54 -3.07
C MET A 115 -4.30 4.73 -3.26
N GLU A 116 -3.99 5.91 -2.71
CA GLU A 116 -4.76 7.15 -2.94
C GLU A 116 -4.75 7.56 -4.41
N ASN A 117 -3.60 7.51 -5.08
CA ASN A 117 -3.47 7.86 -6.49
C ASN A 117 -4.32 6.91 -7.37
N ILE A 118 -4.22 5.60 -7.16
CA ILE A 118 -5.05 4.61 -7.87
C ILE A 118 -6.54 4.87 -7.61
N MET A 119 -6.90 5.17 -6.38
CA MET A 119 -8.29 5.47 -6.02
C MET A 119 -8.78 6.75 -6.71
N ALA A 120 -7.93 7.78 -6.80
CA ALA A 120 -8.23 9.03 -7.49
C ALA A 120 -8.53 8.81 -8.97
N GLU A 121 -7.73 7.98 -9.64
CA GLU A 121 -7.99 7.60 -11.03
C GLU A 121 -9.30 6.83 -11.22
N ILE A 122 -9.56 5.82 -10.37
CA ILE A 122 -10.79 5.02 -10.46
C ILE A 122 -12.03 5.90 -10.26
N ARG A 123 -11.94 6.89 -9.37
CA ARG A 123 -13.07 7.74 -8.99
C ARG A 123 -13.22 8.99 -9.85
N GLY A 124 -12.14 9.44 -10.51
CA GLY A 124 -12.07 10.75 -11.13
C GLY A 124 -12.20 11.90 -10.12
N ASP A 125 -11.71 11.71 -8.89
CA ASP A 125 -11.87 12.60 -7.75
C ASP A 125 -10.54 12.72 -6.99
N GLN A 126 -10.37 13.72 -6.14
CA GLN A 126 -9.15 13.93 -5.36
C GLN A 126 -9.34 13.53 -3.90
N PRO A 127 -8.29 13.02 -3.23
CA PRO A 127 -8.37 12.74 -1.82
C PRO A 127 -8.60 14.03 -1.01
N PRO A 128 -9.34 13.95 0.12
CA PRO A 128 -9.65 15.12 0.94
C PRO A 128 -8.42 15.92 1.35
N GLU A 129 -8.46 17.25 1.18
CA GLU A 129 -7.34 18.14 1.51
C GLU A 129 -6.98 18.11 3.00
N GLU A 130 -7.97 17.86 3.87
CA GLU A 130 -7.81 17.80 5.32
C GLU A 130 -6.90 16.64 5.77
N GLY A 131 -6.52 15.76 4.87
CA GLY A 131 -5.59 14.69 5.17
C GLY A 131 -6.19 13.28 5.08
N MET A 132 -5.50 12.30 5.67
CA MET A 132 -5.93 10.91 5.72
C MET A 132 -6.78 10.61 6.95
N TRP A 133 -7.65 9.61 6.87
CA TRP A 133 -8.45 9.15 8.00
C TRP A 133 -7.62 8.27 8.93
N ASP A 134 -7.58 8.62 10.21
CA ASP A 134 -7.02 7.77 11.26
C ASP A 134 -8.18 7.07 12.02
N TYR A 135 -8.21 5.75 11.91
CA TYR A 135 -9.25 4.94 12.55
C TYR A 135 -9.18 4.94 14.09
N ARG A 136 -8.04 5.32 14.68
CA ARG A 136 -7.86 5.37 16.13
C ARG A 136 -8.50 6.60 16.74
N THR A 137 -8.29 7.74 16.09
CA THR A 137 -8.86 9.02 16.53
C THR A 137 -10.23 9.30 15.92
N MET A 138 -10.64 8.48 14.92
CA MET A 138 -11.87 8.67 14.14
C MET A 138 -11.94 10.08 13.53
N SER A 139 -10.82 10.60 13.07
CA SER A 139 -10.68 11.93 12.50
C SER A 139 -9.63 11.96 11.40
N ARG A 140 -9.61 13.06 10.63
CA ARG A 140 -8.55 13.28 9.65
C ARG A 140 -7.31 13.82 10.34
N VAL A 141 -6.16 13.32 9.88
CA VAL A 141 -4.85 13.77 10.31
C VAL A 141 -4.03 14.18 9.08
N PRO A 142 -3.12 15.15 9.22
CA PRO A 142 -2.27 15.56 8.11
C PRO A 142 -1.53 14.36 7.48
N ARG A 143 -1.37 14.39 6.16
CA ARG A 143 -0.52 13.42 5.46
C ARG A 143 0.94 13.71 5.80
N PRO A 144 1.74 12.68 6.11
CA PRO A 144 3.18 12.86 6.22
C PRO A 144 3.77 13.19 4.85
N GLU A 145 4.78 14.04 4.84
CA GLU A 145 5.59 14.30 3.65
C GLU A 145 6.39 13.06 3.28
N LEU A 146 6.55 12.81 1.99
CA LEU A 146 7.30 11.69 1.45
C LEU A 146 8.66 12.14 0.94
N GLY A 147 9.65 11.27 1.06
CA GLY A 147 10.99 11.52 0.55
C GLY A 147 11.11 11.40 -0.97
N ILE A 148 10.15 10.77 -1.64
CA ILE A 148 10.12 10.61 -3.12
C ILE A 148 8.71 10.79 -3.68
N ASP A 149 8.66 11.10 -4.98
CA ASP A 149 7.41 11.09 -5.74
C ASP A 149 7.01 9.64 -6.05
N VAL A 150 5.77 9.30 -5.69
CA VAL A 150 5.15 7.99 -5.96
C VAL A 150 3.94 8.14 -6.89
N SER A 151 3.92 9.20 -7.70
CA SER A 151 2.92 9.38 -8.74
C SER A 151 2.97 8.26 -9.78
N LEU A 152 1.88 8.07 -10.51
CA LEU A 152 1.80 7.05 -11.56
C LEU A 152 2.81 7.30 -12.68
N ASP A 153 3.07 8.58 -12.97
CA ASP A 153 3.99 9.01 -14.03
C ASP A 153 5.47 8.79 -13.69
N ALA A 154 5.81 8.58 -12.40
CA ALA A 154 7.17 8.37 -11.93
C ALA A 154 7.69 6.94 -12.14
N LEU A 155 6.85 6.03 -12.65
CA LEU A 155 7.26 4.66 -12.90
C LEU A 155 7.97 4.54 -14.26
N PRO A 156 9.06 3.79 -14.34
CA PRO A 156 9.65 3.47 -15.62
C PRO A 156 8.63 2.73 -16.48
N ASP A 157 8.49 3.15 -17.72
CA ASP A 157 7.70 2.46 -18.75
C ASP A 157 8.44 1.17 -19.17
N ASP A 158 8.43 0.19 -18.28
CA ASP A 158 9.01 -1.13 -18.53
C ASP A 158 8.08 -1.89 -19.46
N GLY A 159 8.04 -1.47 -20.72
CA GLY A 159 7.33 -2.15 -21.81
C GLY A 159 7.73 -3.63 -22.02
N ALA A 160 8.16 -4.31 -20.95
CA ALA A 160 8.44 -5.73 -20.95
C ALA A 160 7.12 -6.52 -20.83
N PRO A 161 6.73 -7.31 -21.83
CA PRO A 161 5.56 -8.15 -21.74
C PRO A 161 5.74 -9.15 -20.59
N LEU A 162 4.76 -9.21 -19.72
CA LEU A 162 4.64 -10.28 -18.72
C LEU A 162 4.68 -11.63 -19.44
N ARG A 163 5.73 -12.39 -19.22
CA ARG A 163 5.88 -13.78 -19.65
C ARG A 163 5.41 -14.71 -18.54
#